data_85468b1bfe8910f076bf41cce2932fb8
#
_entry.id   85468b1bfe8910f076bf41cce2932fb8
#
_cell.length_a   1.000
_cell.length_b   1.000
_cell.length_c   1.000
_cell.angle_alpha   90.00
_cell.angle_beta   90.00
_cell.angle_gamma   90.00
#
_symmetry.space_group_name_H-M   'P 1'
#
loop_
_entity.id
_entity.type
_entity.pdbx_description
1 polymer ?
#
loop_
_entity_poly.entity_id
_entity_poly.type
_entity_poly.pdbx_seq_one_letter_code
_entity_poly.pdbx_strand_id
1 'polypeptide(L)' 'MEETLYNIEIHKKESGGYMGRIFSDMDGVKEFKNDHLDRLLRDITVDIQLALGEFSNRPSDTPGSQEQL' A
#
# COMPACT_ATOMS: atom_id res chain seq x y z
N MET A 1 -20.24 -5.14 -12.07
CA MET A 1 -19.26 -6.19 -11.85
C MET A 1 -18.05 -5.64 -11.12
N GLU A 2 -17.57 -6.40 -10.18
CA GLU A 2 -16.44 -5.96 -9.35
C GLU A 2 -15.14 -6.52 -9.86
N GLU A 3 -14.09 -5.77 -9.66
CA GLU A 3 -12.76 -6.18 -10.03
C GLU A 3 -11.84 -6.00 -8.86
N THR A 4 -11.09 -7.04 -8.50
CA THR A 4 -10.16 -6.97 -7.39
C THR A 4 -8.83 -6.41 -7.88
N LEU A 5 -8.45 -5.25 -7.35
CA LEU A 5 -7.18 -4.64 -7.72
C LEU A 5 -6.03 -5.15 -6.87
N TYR A 6 -6.29 -5.35 -5.58
CA TYR A 6 -5.25 -5.79 -4.66
C TYR A 6 -5.82 -6.77 -3.66
N ASN A 7 -4.99 -7.74 -3.32
CA ASN A 7 -5.23 -8.58 -2.17
C ASN A 7 -4.07 -8.36 -1.21
N ILE A 8 -4.39 -8.14 0.06
CA ILE A 8 -3.39 -7.84 1.05
C ILE A 8 -3.53 -8.82 2.20
N GLU A 9 -2.40 -9.44 2.57
CA GLU A 9 -2.35 -10.35 3.70
C GLU A 9 -1.42 -9.79 4.75
N ILE A 10 -1.84 -9.85 6.00
CA ILE A 10 -1.01 -9.41 7.12
C ILE A 10 -0.83 -10.60 8.05
N HIS A 11 0.42 -10.89 8.39
CA HIS A 11 0.76 -12.00 9.25
C HIS A 11 1.58 -11.52 10.43
N LYS A 12 1.31 -12.10 11.59
CA LYS A 12 2.15 -11.88 12.75
C LYS A 12 3.13 -13.05 12.86
N LYS A 13 4.40 -12.72 12.93
CA LYS A 13 5.44 -13.74 12.97
C LYS A 13 5.65 -14.22 14.38
N GLU A 14 5.95 -15.51 14.52
CA GLU A 14 6.21 -16.09 15.84
C GLU A 14 7.43 -15.49 16.48
N SER A 15 8.41 -15.14 15.68
CA SER A 15 9.64 -14.55 16.19
C SER A 15 9.48 -13.09 16.56
N GLY A 16 8.30 -12.54 16.37
CA GLY A 16 8.04 -11.13 16.58
C GLY A 16 8.01 -10.41 15.25
N GLY A 17 7.35 -9.26 15.26
CA GLY A 17 7.24 -8.50 14.03
C GLY A 17 6.08 -8.97 13.16
N TYR A 18 5.94 -8.31 12.04
CA TYR A 18 4.81 -8.54 11.14
C TYR A 18 5.30 -8.59 9.71
N MET A 19 4.53 -9.27 8.89
CA MET A 19 4.81 -9.35 7.46
C MET A 19 3.54 -9.10 6.69
N GLY A 20 3.65 -8.30 5.63
CA GLY A 20 2.52 -8.06 4.74
C GLY A 20 2.87 -8.48 3.33
N ARG A 21 1.87 -8.96 2.61
CA ARG A 21 2.00 -9.28 1.20
C ARG A 21 0.91 -8.59 0.43
N ILE A 22 1.31 -8.01 -0.69
CA ILE A 22 0.36 -7.41 -1.61
C ILE A 22 0.41 -8.20 -2.90
N PHE A 23 -0.77 -8.64 -3.34
CA PHE A 23 -0.91 -9.35 -4.60
C PHE A 23 -1.67 -8.46 -5.56
N SER A 24 -1.14 -8.25 -6.74
CA SER A 24 -1.86 -7.52 -7.76
C SER A 24 -1.49 -8.07 -9.13
N ASP A 25 -2.39 -7.87 -10.07
CA ASP A 25 -2.13 -8.31 -11.43
C ASP A 25 -1.03 -7.49 -12.09
N MET A 26 -0.90 -6.25 -11.68
CA MET A 26 0.06 -5.36 -12.31
C MET A 26 1.47 -5.59 -11.82
N ASP A 27 1.63 -5.76 -10.52
CA ASP A 27 2.96 -5.80 -9.92
C ASP A 27 3.36 -7.17 -9.41
N GLY A 28 2.45 -8.12 -9.44
CA GLY A 28 2.73 -9.44 -8.89
C GLY A 28 2.65 -9.42 -7.39
N VAL A 29 3.66 -9.97 -6.75
CA VAL A 29 3.66 -10.11 -5.29
C VAL A 29 4.76 -9.25 -4.71
N LYS A 30 4.42 -8.45 -3.70
CA LYS A 30 5.39 -7.68 -2.94
C LYS A 30 5.28 -8.03 -1.48
N GLU A 31 6.41 -8.12 -0.79
CA GLU A 31 6.45 -8.41 0.63
C GLU A 31 7.02 -7.23 1.39
N PHE A 32 6.44 -6.98 2.55
CA PHE A 32 6.90 -5.95 3.46
C PHE A 32 7.04 -6.55 4.84
N LYS A 33 8.05 -6.12 5.58
CA LYS A 33 8.29 -6.60 6.92
C LYS A 33 8.57 -5.42 7.82
N ASN A 34 8.04 -5.49 9.04
CA ASN A 34 8.32 -4.47 10.02
C ASN A 34 8.00 -5.01 11.39
N ASP A 35 8.74 -4.54 12.38
CA ASP A 35 8.49 -4.95 13.77
C ASP A 35 7.24 -4.31 14.32
N HIS A 36 6.77 -3.24 13.70
CA HIS A 36 5.62 -2.48 14.18
C HIS A 36 4.51 -2.54 13.15
N LEU A 37 3.34 -2.96 13.58
CA LEU A 37 2.22 -3.13 12.68
C LEU A 37 1.80 -1.82 12.03
N ASP A 38 1.76 -0.73 12.79
CA ASP A 38 1.36 0.54 12.23
C ASP A 38 2.30 1.00 11.14
N ARG A 39 3.59 0.71 11.27
CA ARG A 39 4.56 1.07 10.24
C ARG A 39 4.43 0.18 9.03
N LEU A 40 4.14 -1.10 9.25
CA LEU A 40 3.92 -2.00 8.15
C LEU A 40 2.73 -1.54 7.31
N LEU A 41 1.65 -1.17 7.97
CA LEU A 41 0.46 -0.71 7.25
C LEU A 41 0.73 0.57 6.49
N ARG A 42 1.53 1.45 7.07
CA ARG A 42 1.90 2.68 6.39
C ARG A 42 2.72 2.38 5.14
N ASP A 43 3.69 1.48 5.26
CA ASP A 43 4.53 1.12 4.12
C ASP A 43 3.70 0.58 2.97
N ILE A 44 2.75 -0.29 3.30
CA ILE A 44 1.86 -0.86 2.30
C ILE A 44 1.00 0.22 1.67
N THR A 45 0.45 1.09 2.48
CA THR A 45 -0.42 2.15 1.97
C THR A 45 0.35 3.10 1.05
N VAL A 46 1.55 3.46 1.44
CA VAL A 46 2.37 4.35 0.62
C VAL A 46 2.69 3.70 -0.72
N ASP A 47 3.02 2.40 -0.69
CA ASP A 47 3.34 1.71 -1.92
C ASP A 47 2.15 1.71 -2.88
N ILE A 48 0.97 1.44 -2.35
CA ILE A 48 -0.23 1.43 -3.19
C ILE A 48 -0.53 2.82 -3.72
N GLN A 49 -0.39 3.83 -2.88
CA GLN A 49 -0.65 5.20 -3.31
C GLN A 49 0.30 5.63 -4.41
N LEU A 50 1.57 5.25 -4.31
CA LEU A 50 2.52 5.59 -5.35
C LEU A 50 2.18 4.88 -6.65
N ALA A 51 1.81 3.63 -6.57
CA ALA A 51 1.46 2.88 -7.77
C ALA A 51 0.24 3.49 -8.46
N LEU A 52 -0.78 3.81 -7.69
CA LEU A 52 -1.97 4.42 -8.25
C LEU A 52 -1.71 5.84 -8.73
N GLY A 53 -0.84 6.54 -8.04
CA GLY A 53 -0.49 7.89 -8.44
C GLY A 53 0.18 7.95 -9.79
N GLU A 54 0.94 6.94 -10.11
CA GLU A 54 1.58 6.91 -11.42
C GLU A 54 0.56 6.82 -12.55
N PHE A 55 -0.52 6.11 -12.29
CA PHE A 55 -1.57 6.02 -13.30
C PHE A 55 -2.40 7.28 -13.34
N SER A 56 -2.76 7.75 -12.18
CA SER A 56 -3.59 8.94 -12.12
C SER A 56 -2.84 10.16 -12.49
N ASN A 57 -1.70 10.27 -12.01
CA ASN A 57 -0.75 11.32 -12.29
C ASN A 57 -1.38 12.64 -12.62
N ARG A 58 -1.97 13.24 -11.67
CA ARG A 58 -2.48 14.54 -11.88
C ARG A 58 -1.71 15.52 -11.08
N PRO A 59 -1.09 16.42 -11.76
CA PRO A 59 -0.28 17.36 -11.04
C PRO A 59 -1.11 18.21 -10.15
N SER A 60 -2.30 18.31 -10.41
CA SER A 60 -3.00 19.17 -9.59
C SER A 60 -3.74 18.50 -8.58
N ASP A 61 -3.90 18.35 -8.50
CA ASP A 61 -4.55 17.95 -7.54
C ASP A 61 -4.48 18.26 -6.44
N THR A 62 -4.32 18.72 -6.73
CA THR A 62 -4.30 19.03 -5.85
C THR A 62 -4.25 19.27 -4.99
N PRO A 63 -4.03 19.54 -4.74
CA PRO A 63 -3.90 19.71 -3.86
C PRO A 63 -4.07 19.96 -2.96
N GLY A 64 -3.89 20.17 -3.12
CA GLY A 64 -3.99 20.32 -2.30
C GLY A 64 -4.38 20.42 -1.63
N SER A 65 -4.50 20.45 -1.89
CA SER A 65 -4.83 20.53 -1.27
C SER A 65 -5.04 20.29 -0.43
N GLN A 66 -4.85 20.20 -0.55
CA GLN A 66 -4.89 20.03 0.17
C GLN A 66 -4.90 20.06 1.09
N GLU A 67 -4.65 20.41 0.95
CA GLU A 67 -4.53 20.49 1.69
C GLU A 67 -4.85 20.60 2.56
N GLN A 68 -4.88 20.86 2.45
CA GLN A 68 -5.08 20.97 3.16
C GLN A 68 -5.38 21.03 4.00
N LEU A 69 -5.30 21.25 3.96
CA LEU A 69 -5.49 21.23 4.64
C LEU A 69 -5.72 21.32 5.24
#